data_d78c1352cd729549910fc1cdeffb4d6b
#
_entry.id   d78c1352cd729549910fc1cdeffb4d6b
#
_cell.length_a   1.000
_cell.length_b   1.000
_cell.length_c   1.000
_cell.angle_alpha   90.00
_cell.angle_beta   90.00
_cell.angle_gamma   90.00
#
_symmetry.space_group_name_H-M   'P 1'
#
loop_
_entity.id
_entity.type
_entity.pdbx_description
1 polymer ?
#
loop_
_entity_poly.entity_id
_entity_poly.type
_entity_poly.pdbx_seq_one_letter_code
_entity_poly.pdbx_strand_id
1 'polypeptide(L)'
;MIKIGKFMVSNPASAEILAIKAIDWLAADHELFGIFLSSSGADISDVKAGAKDLVFLGSVLDFILMDDAWVQDFCETKCFEFNEPFLARQFLPGGNLPNWT
;
A
#
# COMPACT_ATOMS: atom_id res chain seq x y z
N MET A 1 -3.05 0.64 -27.72
CA MET A 1 -2.49 -0.57 -27.21
C MET A 1 -3.20 -1.08 -26.01
N ILE A 2 -3.48 -2.32 -26.04
CA ILE A 2 -4.21 -2.89 -24.99
C ILE A 2 -3.40 -3.20 -23.78
N LYS A 3 -3.93 -2.95 -22.63
CA LYS A 3 -3.22 -3.21 -21.43
C LYS A 3 -3.66 -4.51 -20.83
N ILE A 4 -3.68 -5.51 -21.62
CA ILE A 4 -4.07 -6.81 -21.17
C ILE A 4 -3.18 -7.24 -20.06
N GLY A 5 -3.75 -7.74 -19.04
CA GLY A 5 -2.99 -8.20 -17.89
C GLY A 5 -2.68 -7.13 -16.87
N LYS A 6 -3.02 -5.88 -17.18
CA LYS A 6 -2.74 -4.85 -16.23
C LYS A 6 -3.69 -4.96 -15.06
N PHE A 7 -3.12 -4.90 -13.87
CA PHE A 7 -3.91 -4.97 -12.65
C PHE A 7 -4.72 -3.69 -12.47
N MET A 8 -5.94 -3.80 -12.06
CA MET A 8 -6.79 -2.65 -11.79
C MET A 8 -7.47 -2.83 -10.45
N VAL A 9 -7.31 -1.86 -9.58
CA VAL A 9 -7.99 -1.89 -8.28
C VAL A 9 -9.45 -1.55 -8.49
N SER A 10 -10.33 -2.47 -8.18
CA SER A 10 -11.75 -2.25 -8.37
C SER A 10 -12.60 -2.75 -7.21
N ASN A 11 -12.01 -3.39 -6.22
CA ASN A 11 -12.75 -3.91 -5.08
C ASN A 11 -11.78 -4.15 -3.92
N PRO A 12 -12.30 -4.49 -2.73
CA PRO A 12 -11.42 -4.72 -1.58
C PRO A 12 -10.39 -5.82 -1.80
N ALA A 13 -10.74 -6.87 -2.52
CA ALA A 13 -9.79 -7.96 -2.75
C ALA A 13 -8.60 -7.50 -3.57
N SER A 14 -8.84 -6.72 -4.62
CA SER A 14 -7.73 -6.20 -5.43
C SER A 14 -6.93 -5.16 -4.66
N ALA A 15 -7.58 -4.42 -3.76
CA ALA A 15 -6.87 -3.47 -2.91
C ALA A 15 -5.93 -4.19 -1.95
N GLU A 16 -6.34 -5.35 -1.41
CA GLU A 16 -5.47 -6.14 -0.56
C GLU A 16 -4.26 -6.63 -1.32
N ILE A 17 -4.46 -7.08 -2.55
CA ILE A 17 -3.35 -7.55 -3.37
C ILE A 17 -2.34 -6.44 -3.60
N LEU A 18 -2.81 -5.25 -3.94
CA LEU A 18 -1.92 -4.12 -4.14
C LEU A 18 -1.16 -3.78 -2.86
N ALA A 19 -1.85 -3.80 -1.72
CA ALA A 19 -1.21 -3.47 -0.45
C ALA A 19 -0.18 -4.51 -0.05
N ILE A 20 -0.41 -5.78 -0.34
CA ILE A 20 0.57 -6.82 -0.07
C ILE A 20 1.80 -6.61 -0.96
N LYS A 21 1.61 -6.22 -2.21
CA LYS A 21 2.74 -5.89 -3.07
C LYS A 21 3.47 -4.65 -2.58
N ALA A 22 2.75 -3.74 -1.92
CA ALA A 22 3.38 -2.57 -1.32
C ALA A 22 4.29 -2.98 -0.16
N ILE A 23 3.89 -3.97 0.63
CA ILE A 23 4.75 -4.48 1.69
C ILE A 23 6.03 -5.06 1.09
N ASP A 24 5.88 -5.81 0.00
CA ASP A 24 7.03 -6.41 -0.66
C ASP A 24 7.98 -5.34 -1.19
N TRP A 25 7.44 -4.30 -1.80
CA TRP A 25 8.24 -3.18 -2.30
C TRP A 25 8.97 -2.49 -1.16
N LEU A 26 8.25 -2.26 -0.07
CA LEU A 26 8.81 -1.55 1.09
C LEU A 26 9.91 -2.37 1.74
N ALA A 27 9.70 -3.68 1.88
CA ALA A 27 10.67 -4.55 2.54
C ALA A 27 11.95 -4.69 1.72
N ALA A 28 11.89 -4.45 0.43
CA ALA A 28 13.07 -4.52 -0.42
C ALA A 28 14.02 -3.35 -0.22
N ASP A 29 13.54 -2.26 0.41
CA ASP A 29 14.37 -1.10 0.69
C ASP A 29 14.55 -1.02 2.19
N HIS A 30 15.70 -1.50 2.69
CA HIS A 30 15.93 -1.59 4.13
C HIS A 30 15.83 -0.26 4.85
N GLU A 31 16.29 0.79 4.22
CA GLU A 31 16.25 2.11 4.85
C GLU A 31 14.82 2.60 4.99
N LEU A 32 14.06 2.49 3.92
CA LEU A 32 12.68 2.95 3.91
C LEU A 32 11.83 2.08 4.81
N PHE A 33 12.09 0.78 4.81
CA PHE A 33 11.37 -0.14 5.68
C PHE A 33 11.60 0.21 7.15
N GLY A 34 12.85 0.58 7.49
CA GLY A 34 13.17 1.00 8.84
C GLY A 34 12.41 2.27 9.25
N ILE A 35 12.26 3.19 8.32
CA ILE A 35 11.50 4.42 8.59
C ILE A 35 10.03 4.07 8.83
N PHE A 36 9.48 3.16 8.03
CA PHE A 36 8.10 2.73 8.21
C PHE A 36 7.92 2.09 9.60
N LEU A 37 8.81 1.20 9.99
CA LEU A 37 8.70 0.53 11.28
C LEU A 37 8.79 1.54 12.43
N SER A 38 9.69 2.50 12.31
CA SER A 38 9.82 3.53 13.34
C SER A 38 8.58 4.40 13.44
N SER A 39 8.04 4.82 12.31
CA SER A 39 6.94 5.77 12.33
C SER A 39 5.62 5.10 12.69
N SER A 40 5.47 3.82 12.40
CA SER A 40 4.22 3.12 12.69
C SER A 40 4.23 2.41 14.03
N GLY A 41 5.40 2.25 14.62
CA GLY A 41 5.51 1.50 15.86
C GLY A 41 5.44 -0.01 15.67
N ALA A 42 5.48 -0.47 14.42
CA ALA A 42 5.42 -1.90 14.13
C ALA A 42 6.80 -2.52 14.16
N ASP A 43 6.87 -3.83 14.31
CA ASP A 43 8.13 -4.54 14.18
C ASP A 43 7.98 -5.61 13.10
N ILE A 44 9.03 -6.38 12.86
CA ILE A 44 9.02 -7.35 11.77
C ILE A 44 7.94 -8.41 11.94
N SER A 45 7.67 -8.82 13.17
CA SER A 45 6.63 -9.81 13.38
C SER A 45 5.25 -9.25 13.10
N ASP A 46 5.04 -7.95 13.35
CA ASP A 46 3.79 -7.28 12.99
C ASP A 46 3.61 -7.26 11.48
N VAL A 47 4.69 -7.07 10.75
CA VAL A 47 4.62 -7.06 9.29
C VAL A 47 4.22 -8.43 8.77
N LYS A 48 4.79 -9.48 9.33
CA LYS A 48 4.46 -10.84 8.91
C LYS A 48 2.99 -11.17 9.15
N ALA A 49 2.47 -10.73 10.28
CA ALA A 49 1.06 -10.98 10.60
C ALA A 49 0.16 -10.01 9.85
N GLY A 50 0.69 -8.85 9.53
CA GLY A 50 -0.11 -7.75 8.99
C GLY A 50 -0.66 -7.97 7.60
N ALA A 51 -0.08 -8.91 6.85
CA ALA A 51 -0.59 -9.19 5.52
C ALA A 51 -2.05 -9.66 5.55
N LYS A 52 -2.53 -10.11 6.71
CA LYS A 52 -3.90 -10.55 6.87
C LYS A 52 -4.73 -9.52 7.62
N ASP A 53 -4.14 -8.39 7.98
CA ASP A 53 -4.82 -7.37 8.77
C ASP A 53 -5.08 -6.16 7.87
N LEU A 54 -6.34 -5.92 7.55
CA LEU A 54 -6.70 -4.83 6.64
C LEU A 54 -6.32 -3.47 7.18
N VAL A 55 -6.35 -3.29 8.49
CA VAL A 55 -5.94 -2.01 9.08
C VAL A 55 -4.45 -1.78 8.86
N PHE A 56 -3.65 -2.83 9.04
CA PHE A 56 -2.22 -2.73 8.81
C PHE A 56 -1.93 -2.44 7.33
N LEU A 57 -2.63 -3.11 6.43
CA LEU A 57 -2.46 -2.87 4.99
C LEU A 57 -2.77 -1.43 4.65
N GLY A 58 -3.81 -0.87 5.27
CA GLY A 58 -4.15 0.54 5.09
C GLY A 58 -3.02 1.44 5.55
N SER A 59 -2.38 1.11 6.68
CA SER A 59 -1.29 1.94 7.19
C SER A 59 -0.06 1.89 6.28
N VAL A 60 0.18 0.76 5.63
CA VAL A 60 1.27 0.64 4.67
C VAL A 60 1.03 1.60 3.50
N LEU A 61 -0.19 1.64 2.99
CA LEU A 61 -0.51 2.54 1.89
C LEU A 61 -0.46 3.99 2.34
N ASP A 62 -0.93 4.30 3.54
CA ASP A 62 -0.85 5.68 4.06
C ASP A 62 0.60 6.15 4.09
N PHE A 63 1.51 5.27 4.48
CA PHE A 63 2.92 5.63 4.54
C PHE A 63 3.45 5.96 3.13
N ILE A 64 3.18 5.09 2.16
CA ILE A 64 3.67 5.31 0.81
C ILE A 64 3.05 6.57 0.21
N LEU A 65 1.78 6.81 0.49
CA LEU A 65 1.06 7.95 -0.07
C LEU A 65 1.54 9.30 0.48
N MET A 66 2.38 9.29 1.51
CA MET A 66 2.90 10.54 2.04
C MET A 66 3.94 11.18 1.12
N ASP A 67 4.47 10.44 0.16
CA ASP A 67 5.53 10.96 -0.70
C ASP A 67 5.27 10.51 -2.15
N ASP A 68 5.06 11.45 -3.03
CA ASP A 68 4.76 11.14 -4.43
C ASP A 68 5.89 10.36 -5.11
N ALA A 69 7.12 10.60 -4.72
CA ALA A 69 8.23 9.86 -5.30
C ALA A 69 8.17 8.38 -4.92
N TRP A 70 7.72 8.09 -3.71
CA TRP A 70 7.53 6.70 -3.28
C TRP A 70 6.39 6.05 -4.06
N VAL A 71 5.30 6.78 -4.25
CA VAL A 71 4.16 6.26 -5.03
C VAL A 71 4.61 5.94 -6.44
N GLN A 72 5.37 6.85 -7.04
CA GLN A 72 5.83 6.67 -8.41
C GLN A 72 6.74 5.47 -8.53
N ASP A 73 7.70 5.33 -7.62
CA ASP A 73 8.63 4.21 -7.66
C ASP A 73 7.91 2.86 -7.43
N PHE A 74 6.98 2.85 -6.48
CA PHE A 74 6.21 1.65 -6.22
C PHE A 74 5.41 1.25 -7.45
N CYS A 75 4.73 2.20 -8.07
CA CYS A 75 3.91 1.92 -9.23
C CYS A 75 4.74 1.45 -10.43
N GLU A 76 5.90 2.07 -10.62
CA GLU A 76 6.77 1.65 -11.72
C GLU A 76 7.32 0.25 -11.47
N THR A 77 7.71 -0.02 -10.24
CA THR A 77 8.32 -1.31 -9.90
C THR A 77 7.31 -2.44 -9.97
N LYS A 78 6.08 -2.20 -9.54
CA LYS A 78 5.06 -3.25 -9.46
C LYS A 78 4.03 -3.18 -10.58
N CYS A 79 4.23 -2.30 -11.54
CA CYS A 79 3.38 -2.21 -12.74
C CYS A 79 1.95 -1.79 -12.42
N PHE A 80 1.79 -0.79 -11.57
CA PHE A 80 0.50 -0.18 -11.30
C PHE A 80 0.43 1.20 -11.93
N GLU A 81 -0.78 1.70 -12.12
CA GLU A 81 -0.99 3.09 -12.51
C GLU A 81 -0.78 3.97 -11.27
N PHE A 82 -0.37 5.20 -11.48
CA PHE A 82 -0.06 6.11 -10.37
C PHE A 82 -1.25 6.32 -9.42
N ASN A 83 -2.47 6.26 -9.92
CA ASN A 83 -3.64 6.50 -9.07
C ASN A 83 -4.14 5.25 -8.35
N GLU A 84 -3.64 4.08 -8.67
CA GLU A 84 -4.17 2.85 -8.06
C GLU A 84 -3.92 2.74 -6.56
N PRO A 85 -2.77 3.18 -6.03
CA PRO A 85 -2.60 3.16 -4.57
C PRO A 85 -3.62 4.02 -3.85
N PHE A 86 -4.01 5.16 -4.42
CA PHE A 86 -5.03 6.02 -3.82
C PHE A 86 -6.38 5.33 -3.83
N LEU A 87 -6.71 4.64 -4.93
CA LEU A 87 -7.95 3.90 -5.02
C LEU A 87 -7.96 2.74 -4.04
N ALA A 88 -6.86 2.02 -3.95
CA ALA A 88 -6.77 0.88 -3.06
C ALA A 88 -6.96 1.30 -1.61
N ARG A 89 -6.42 2.46 -1.24
CA ARG A 89 -6.55 2.94 0.13
C ARG A 89 -8.01 3.13 0.52
N GLN A 90 -8.84 3.53 -0.43
CA GLN A 90 -10.25 3.78 -0.14
C GLN A 90 -11.03 2.50 0.15
N PHE A 91 -10.53 1.35 -0.31
CA PHE A 91 -11.19 0.09 -0.05
C PHE A 91 -10.74 -0.58 1.25
N LEU A 92 -9.81 0.04 1.96
CA LEU A 92 -9.31 -0.52 3.21
C LEU A 92 -9.81 0.31 4.39
N PRO A 93 -9.89 -0.30 5.58
CA PRO A 93 -10.42 0.42 6.74
C PRO A 93 -9.70 1.74 6.99
N GLY A 94 -10.46 2.78 7.23
CA GLY A 94 -9.93 4.12 7.48
C GLY A 94 -9.76 4.96 6.25
N GLY A 95 -9.89 4.37 5.07
CA GLY A 95 -9.58 5.09 3.85
C GLY A 95 -10.63 6.08 3.41
N ASN A 96 -11.85 5.79 3.74
CA ASN A 96 -12.90 6.69 3.30
C ASN A 96 -13.53 7.36 4.47
N LEU A 97 -12.79 7.90 5.32
CA LEU A 97 -13.22 8.46 6.44
C LEU A 97 -14.03 9.48 6.29
N PRO A 98 -14.95 9.50 6.28
CA PRO A 98 -15.79 10.48 6.10
C PRO A 98 -15.96 11.23 7.26
N ASN A 99 -15.95 11.04 7.61
CA ASN A 99 -16.25 11.49 8.49
C ASN A 99 -15.58 12.17 9.19
N TRP A 100 -15.13 12.26 9.31
CA TRP A 100 -14.52 12.87 10.08
C TRP A 100 -15.07 14.03 9.96
N THR A 101 -15.65 13.91 9.53
CA THR A 101 -16.22 14.79 9.50
C THR A 101 -16.59 15.08 10.12
#